data_bc6b44d9dc167a6a89e8942fdcb0d123
#
_entry.id   bc6b44d9dc167a6a89e8942fdcb0d123
#
_cell.length_a   1.000
_cell.length_b   1.000
_cell.length_c   1.000
_cell.angle_alpha   90.00
_cell.angle_beta   90.00
_cell.angle_gamma   90.00
#
_symmetry.space_group_name_H-M   'P 1'
#
loop_
_entity.id
_entity.type
_entity.pdbx_description
1 polymer ?
#
loop_
_entity_poly.entity_id
_entity_poly.type
_entity_poly.pdbx_seq_one_letter_code
_entity_poly.pdbx_strand_id
1 'polypeptide(L)'
;MVTAVAAATVLALAPGVAPIASAATEESTEGAIDAPAEEKTLRIATAGQIDSFNPFTTIYLTSTGINRYVYENLVQYDAKDGSPTEGLAESWETSEDGKTWTFTLREGMKWSDDEPITAEDVVYTYTQMMEDPAGMGAANGSLVQNFDTVEAPDDSTVVITLTEPQAPNPGTEIPVVPEHVWSAKEDAVGDPGDTDVVGSGPFVLESYEPNQSITLKANPNFWRGAPQIDTIQYIYYTNSDAQVQALRSGEVDFITGLTPEQVTALEGADNVEINAGTGRRYTSISFNSGAETPEGESYGTGNEALTDVAVRQALRQGIDIDTLREQVMQGYADPATSFIPSAFPKWHLPEDDEAILEHDFEAAKQTLEDAGWTEGADGIREKDGEKLSLRLLVDSASQPEQAIGEFLGPWLADLGVELEVEASDADTISSRTLAGDYDMYITGWSINPDPDYQLGINTCASRPDAEGNGPSSQDGYCNPEFDELYAQQHTELDEGAREELVREALRLNYTDTAQIALWYPQALEAYRSDRFDGFTTQPEADGMIAGQAGYWGFYTVEPVSGESGGESGGLGTGAWIGIGIAVLAGVGVVIFALTRRKSADDRA
;
A
#
# COMPACT_ATOMS: atom_id res chain seq x y z
N MET A 1 -37.10 -41.74 22.78
CA MET A 1 -38.49 -41.32 22.89
C MET A 1 -38.52 -39.88 22.37
N VAL A 2 -39.13 -39.44 21.34
CA VAL A 2 -40.31 -39.79 20.54
C VAL A 2 -40.01 -39.27 19.13
N THR A 3 -40.25 -40.08 18.15
CA THR A 3 -40.21 -39.87 16.70
C THR A 3 -41.39 -39.01 16.25
N ALA A 4 -41.18 -38.12 15.27
CA ALA A 4 -42.26 -37.61 14.43
C ALA A 4 -41.82 -37.62 12.96
N VAL A 5 -42.48 -38.43 12.19
CA VAL A 5 -42.42 -38.60 10.75
C VAL A 5 -43.42 -37.60 10.13
N ALA A 6 -42.99 -36.87 9.10
CA ALA A 6 -43.91 -36.10 8.25
C ALA A 6 -43.81 -36.65 6.82
N ALA A 7 -44.92 -37.12 6.33
CA ALA A 7 -45.09 -37.65 4.98
C ALA A 7 -45.40 -36.49 3.99
N ALA A 8 -44.75 -36.51 2.85
CA ALA A 8 -45.02 -35.62 1.72
C ALA A 8 -45.94 -36.32 0.71
N THR A 9 -47.07 -35.74 0.44
CA THR A 9 -48.06 -36.20 -0.55
C THR A 9 -47.76 -35.56 -1.92
N VAL A 10 -47.52 -36.40 -2.91
CA VAL A 10 -47.35 -35.99 -4.32
C VAL A 10 -48.72 -35.97 -4.98
N LEU A 11 -49.13 -34.85 -5.55
CA LEU A 11 -50.32 -34.71 -6.41
C LEU A 11 -49.86 -34.66 -7.88
N ALA A 12 -50.28 -35.64 -8.68
CA ALA A 12 -50.07 -35.68 -10.09
C ALA A 12 -51.29 -35.00 -10.82
N LEU A 13 -51.00 -34.05 -11.72
CA LEU A 13 -52.00 -33.50 -12.66
C LEU A 13 -51.53 -33.77 -14.08
N ALA A 14 -52.40 -34.37 -14.85
CA ALA A 14 -52.21 -34.69 -16.28
C ALA A 14 -52.61 -33.49 -17.18
N PRO A 15 -52.11 -33.41 -18.42
CA PRO A 15 -52.30 -32.27 -19.30
C PRO A 15 -53.57 -32.37 -20.13
N GLY A 16 -54.35 -31.30 -20.19
CA GLY A 16 -55.46 -31.11 -21.10
C GLY A 16 -54.99 -30.38 -22.36
N VAL A 17 -55.33 -30.97 -23.49
CA VAL A 17 -55.11 -30.38 -24.84
C VAL A 17 -56.32 -29.58 -25.23
N ALA A 18 -56.17 -28.34 -25.69
CA ALA A 18 -57.21 -27.54 -26.36
C ALA A 18 -56.63 -26.84 -27.61
N PRO A 19 -57.46 -26.57 -28.65
CA PRO A 19 -56.97 -26.38 -29.99
C PRO A 19 -56.56 -24.94 -30.36
N ILE A 20 -55.68 -24.85 -31.37
CA ILE A 20 -55.10 -23.67 -31.96
C ILE A 20 -56.18 -22.90 -32.75
N ALA A 21 -56.39 -21.63 -32.44
CA ALA A 21 -57.06 -20.66 -33.31
C ALA A 21 -55.99 -19.72 -33.90
N SER A 22 -55.92 -19.72 -35.23
CA SER A 22 -55.11 -18.81 -36.04
C SER A 22 -55.67 -17.39 -35.97
N ALA A 23 -54.87 -16.42 -35.60
CA ALA A 23 -55.20 -15.00 -35.74
C ALA A 23 -54.00 -14.25 -36.33
N ALA A 24 -54.30 -13.31 -37.17
CA ALA A 24 -53.44 -12.62 -38.11
C ALA A 24 -52.33 -11.78 -37.47
N THR A 25 -51.23 -11.70 -38.23
CA THR A 25 -50.07 -10.80 -38.07
C THR A 25 -50.49 -9.33 -38.04
N GLU A 26 -50.25 -8.64 -36.90
CA GLU A 26 -49.96 -7.23 -36.88
C GLU A 26 -48.45 -7.06 -36.62
N GLU A 27 -47.76 -6.41 -37.58
CA GLU A 27 -46.39 -5.95 -37.43
C GLU A 27 -46.31 -4.92 -36.27
N SER A 28 -45.94 -5.38 -35.08
CA SER A 28 -45.44 -4.50 -34.07
C SER A 28 -43.92 -4.38 -34.24
N THR A 29 -43.44 -3.21 -34.57
CA THR A 29 -42.06 -2.80 -34.43
C THR A 29 -41.63 -3.02 -32.99
N GLU A 30 -41.03 -4.17 -32.68
CA GLU A 30 -40.27 -4.36 -31.45
C GLU A 30 -39.10 -3.38 -31.47
N GLY A 31 -39.20 -2.35 -30.61
CA GLY A 31 -38.04 -1.60 -30.18
C GLY A 31 -37.05 -2.60 -29.59
N ALA A 32 -35.83 -2.60 -30.12
CA ALA A 32 -34.72 -3.31 -29.50
C ALA A 32 -34.69 -2.90 -28.04
N ILE A 33 -34.95 -3.84 -27.13
CA ILE A 33 -34.61 -3.71 -25.74
C ILE A 33 -33.08 -3.79 -25.77
N ASP A 34 -32.40 -2.66 -25.63
CA ASP A 34 -30.97 -2.64 -25.35
C ASP A 34 -30.74 -3.63 -24.19
N ALA A 35 -29.90 -4.64 -24.43
CA ALA A 35 -29.39 -5.47 -23.37
C ALA A 35 -28.77 -4.49 -22.34
N PRO A 36 -28.95 -4.70 -21.01
CA PRO A 36 -28.28 -3.89 -20.03
C PRO A 36 -26.80 -3.86 -20.41
N ALA A 37 -26.23 -2.67 -20.55
CA ALA A 37 -24.79 -2.53 -20.75
C ALA A 37 -24.11 -3.37 -19.69
N GLU A 38 -23.20 -4.26 -20.07
CA GLU A 38 -22.43 -5.03 -19.09
C GLU A 38 -21.74 -4.01 -18.19
N GLU A 39 -22.01 -4.10 -16.89
CA GLU A 39 -21.45 -3.21 -15.88
C GLU A 39 -19.94 -3.33 -15.94
N LYS A 40 -19.26 -2.22 -16.21
CA LYS A 40 -17.80 -2.16 -16.37
C LYS A 40 -17.15 -2.15 -15.00
N THR A 41 -17.18 -3.29 -14.33
CA THR A 41 -16.65 -3.47 -12.98
C THR A 41 -15.26 -4.07 -13.03
N LEU A 42 -14.27 -3.33 -12.50
CA LEU A 42 -12.91 -3.81 -12.22
C LEU A 42 -12.90 -4.47 -10.84
N ARG A 43 -12.65 -5.77 -10.78
CA ARG A 43 -12.60 -6.55 -9.53
C ARG A 43 -11.15 -6.73 -9.11
N ILE A 44 -10.82 -6.24 -7.92
CA ILE A 44 -9.47 -6.25 -7.35
C ILE A 44 -9.47 -7.16 -6.13
N ALA A 45 -8.56 -8.13 -6.06
CA ALA A 45 -8.37 -8.90 -4.85
C ALA A 45 -7.58 -8.08 -3.82
N THR A 46 -7.98 -8.15 -2.55
CA THR A 46 -7.28 -7.51 -1.45
C THR A 46 -7.20 -8.44 -0.24
N ALA A 47 -6.11 -8.33 0.53
CA ALA A 47 -6.00 -8.88 1.89
C ALA A 47 -5.83 -7.75 2.92
N GLY A 48 -5.79 -6.50 2.46
CA GLY A 48 -5.56 -5.33 3.29
C GLY A 48 -6.72 -5.06 4.25
N GLN A 49 -6.39 -4.75 5.48
CA GLN A 49 -7.37 -4.39 6.49
C GLN A 49 -7.78 -2.92 6.35
N ILE A 50 -8.99 -2.63 6.82
CA ILE A 50 -9.55 -1.28 6.90
C ILE A 50 -9.70 -0.93 8.37
N ASP A 51 -9.09 0.19 8.78
CA ASP A 51 -9.29 0.81 10.09
C ASP A 51 -10.49 1.76 10.05
N SER A 52 -10.53 2.63 9.04
CA SER A 52 -11.57 3.63 8.84
C SER A 52 -11.51 4.13 7.39
N PHE A 53 -12.56 4.81 6.90
CA PHE A 53 -12.53 5.65 5.69
C PHE A 53 -12.56 7.14 6.03
N ASN A 54 -12.51 7.47 7.32
CA ASN A 54 -12.42 8.85 7.79
C ASN A 54 -11.04 9.43 7.42
N PRO A 55 -10.94 10.43 6.54
CA PRO A 55 -9.66 10.96 6.07
C PRO A 55 -8.84 11.66 7.16
N PHE A 56 -9.47 12.01 8.28
CA PHE A 56 -8.81 12.66 9.42
C PHE A 56 -8.13 11.69 10.38
N THR A 57 -8.58 10.43 10.41
CA THR A 57 -8.14 9.47 11.45
C THR A 57 -7.56 8.18 10.90
N THR A 58 -7.79 7.84 9.62
CA THR A 58 -7.29 6.60 9.03
C THR A 58 -5.78 6.65 8.78
N ILE A 59 -5.09 5.55 9.14
CA ILE A 59 -3.64 5.41 8.97
C ILE A 59 -3.24 4.15 8.19
N TYR A 60 -4.19 3.21 7.96
CA TYR A 60 -3.87 1.98 7.25
C TYR A 60 -3.72 2.23 5.74
N LEU A 61 -2.69 1.60 5.16
CA LEU A 61 -2.33 1.79 3.75
C LEU A 61 -3.50 1.52 2.78
N THR A 62 -4.33 0.51 3.06
CA THR A 62 -5.48 0.18 2.21
C THR A 62 -6.54 1.28 2.27
N SER A 63 -6.85 1.76 3.47
CA SER A 63 -7.85 2.81 3.69
C SER A 63 -7.40 4.15 3.10
N THR A 64 -6.16 4.57 3.36
CA THR A 64 -5.58 5.79 2.79
C THR A 64 -5.48 5.71 1.27
N GLY A 65 -5.13 4.53 0.74
CA GLY A 65 -5.13 4.27 -0.70
C GLY A 65 -6.52 4.43 -1.35
N ILE A 66 -7.58 3.96 -0.67
CA ILE A 66 -8.96 4.15 -1.14
C ILE A 66 -9.37 5.63 -1.05
N ASN A 67 -9.01 6.33 0.02
CA ASN A 67 -9.32 7.75 0.16
C ASN A 67 -8.72 8.61 -0.97
N ARG A 68 -7.60 8.22 -1.57
CA ARG A 68 -7.02 8.90 -2.75
C ARG A 68 -7.91 8.82 -4.00
N TYR A 69 -8.80 7.82 -4.08
CA TYR A 69 -9.81 7.75 -5.15
C TYR A 69 -11.05 8.57 -4.83
N VAL A 70 -11.31 8.85 -3.54
CA VAL A 70 -12.53 9.50 -3.07
C VAL A 70 -12.37 11.01 -2.93
N TYR A 71 -11.22 11.46 -2.44
CA TYR A 71 -10.96 12.86 -2.13
C TYR A 71 -9.73 13.38 -2.89
N GLU A 72 -9.87 14.55 -3.47
CA GLU A 72 -8.76 15.31 -4.05
C GLU A 72 -8.00 16.08 -2.96
N ASN A 73 -6.71 16.26 -3.18
CA ASN A 73 -5.89 17.24 -2.47
C ASN A 73 -5.90 18.58 -3.21
N LEU A 74 -5.39 19.66 -2.62
CA LEU A 74 -5.14 20.90 -3.35
C LEU A 74 -4.16 20.66 -4.51
N VAL A 75 -3.09 19.93 -4.24
CA VAL A 75 -2.04 19.59 -5.21
C VAL A 75 -1.87 18.06 -5.21
N GLN A 76 -1.87 17.47 -6.39
CA GLN A 76 -1.64 16.04 -6.59
C GLN A 76 -0.17 15.76 -6.96
N TYR A 77 0.20 14.49 -6.99
CA TYR A 77 1.45 14.03 -7.56
C TYR A 77 1.21 13.48 -8.97
N ASP A 78 2.03 13.92 -9.92
CA ASP A 78 1.95 13.50 -11.32
C ASP A 78 2.28 12.01 -11.50
N ALA A 79 1.62 11.36 -12.45
CA ALA A 79 1.91 9.96 -12.76
C ALA A 79 3.31 9.76 -13.35
N LYS A 80 3.81 10.74 -14.07
CA LYS A 80 5.06 10.61 -14.83
C LYS A 80 6.29 10.43 -13.94
N ASP A 81 6.39 11.25 -12.88
CA ASP A 81 7.61 11.32 -12.07
C ASP A 81 7.36 11.68 -10.60
N GLY A 82 6.08 11.75 -10.17
CA GLY A 82 5.71 12.12 -8.81
C GLY A 82 5.92 13.61 -8.48
N SER A 83 6.17 14.48 -9.46
CA SER A 83 6.25 15.91 -9.21
C SER A 83 4.88 16.50 -8.83
N PRO A 84 4.82 17.63 -8.09
CA PRO A 84 3.56 18.28 -7.79
C PRO A 84 2.82 18.70 -9.07
N THR A 85 1.54 18.37 -9.17
CA THR A 85 0.66 18.69 -10.30
C THR A 85 -0.70 19.18 -9.82
N GLU A 86 -1.53 19.67 -10.74
CA GLU A 86 -2.85 20.18 -10.45
C GLU A 86 -3.74 19.13 -9.73
N GLY A 87 -4.38 19.57 -8.66
CA GLY A 87 -5.48 18.88 -7.98
C GLY A 87 -6.73 19.76 -7.99
N LEU A 88 -7.28 20.09 -6.81
CA LEU A 88 -8.33 21.12 -6.70
C LEU A 88 -7.79 22.50 -7.10
N ALA A 89 -6.53 22.78 -6.80
CA ALA A 89 -5.85 23.98 -7.29
C ALA A 89 -5.34 23.78 -8.74
N GLU A 90 -5.62 24.73 -9.61
CA GLU A 90 -5.05 24.79 -10.96
C GLU A 90 -3.70 25.51 -11.02
N SER A 91 -3.37 26.28 -9.98
CA SER A 91 -2.06 26.95 -9.83
C SER A 91 -1.82 27.33 -8.38
N TRP A 92 -0.55 27.56 -8.06
CA TRP A 92 -0.12 28.05 -6.75
C TRP A 92 1.15 28.89 -6.89
N GLU A 93 1.35 29.78 -5.91
CA GLU A 93 2.54 30.59 -5.78
C GLU A 93 2.98 30.73 -4.33
N THR A 94 4.28 30.89 -4.12
CA THR A 94 4.88 31.08 -2.80
C THR A 94 5.51 32.46 -2.72
N SER A 95 5.36 33.13 -1.57
CA SER A 95 6.03 34.42 -1.32
C SER A 95 7.56 34.24 -1.27
N GLU A 96 8.30 35.33 -1.52
CA GLU A 96 9.78 35.32 -1.53
C GLU A 96 10.40 34.86 -0.20
N ASP A 97 9.68 35.00 0.92
CA ASP A 97 10.10 34.56 2.26
C ASP A 97 9.65 33.12 2.58
N GLY A 98 8.98 32.44 1.66
CA GLY A 98 8.52 31.05 1.84
C GLY A 98 7.40 30.85 2.86
N LYS A 99 6.78 31.93 3.38
CA LYS A 99 5.80 31.87 4.46
C LYS A 99 4.34 31.99 4.04
N THR A 100 4.08 32.38 2.79
CA THR A 100 2.71 32.52 2.31
C THR A 100 2.55 31.75 1.01
N TRP A 101 1.64 30.81 1.00
CA TRP A 101 1.25 30.05 -0.17
C TRP A 101 -0.15 30.47 -0.60
N THR A 102 -0.32 30.80 -1.87
CA THR A 102 -1.60 31.17 -2.46
C THR A 102 -1.96 30.15 -3.52
N PHE A 103 -3.11 29.52 -3.36
CA PHE A 103 -3.64 28.53 -4.29
C PHE A 103 -4.86 29.08 -4.99
N THR A 104 -4.92 28.94 -6.32
CA THR A 104 -6.10 29.28 -7.12
C THR A 104 -6.84 27.99 -7.45
N LEU A 105 -8.07 27.85 -6.97
CA LEU A 105 -8.91 26.69 -7.25
C LEU A 105 -9.48 26.77 -8.67
N ARG A 106 -9.67 25.61 -9.27
CA ARG A 106 -10.33 25.46 -10.56
C ARG A 106 -11.80 25.85 -10.47
N GLU A 107 -12.26 26.70 -11.39
CA GLU A 107 -13.66 27.12 -11.42
C GLU A 107 -14.62 25.98 -11.83
N GLY A 108 -15.80 25.95 -11.22
CA GLY A 108 -16.92 25.09 -11.60
C GLY A 108 -16.82 23.63 -11.18
N MET A 109 -15.85 23.29 -10.32
CA MET A 109 -15.78 21.96 -9.71
C MET A 109 -16.97 21.69 -8.80
N LYS A 110 -17.33 20.42 -8.71
CA LYS A 110 -18.46 19.96 -7.90
C LYS A 110 -18.09 18.72 -7.11
N TRP A 111 -18.65 18.62 -5.93
CA TRP A 111 -18.73 17.37 -5.19
C TRP A 111 -19.61 16.34 -5.92
N SER A 112 -19.55 15.10 -5.49
CA SER A 112 -20.32 14.01 -6.11
C SER A 112 -21.85 14.16 -5.93
N ASP A 113 -22.30 14.99 -5.02
CA ASP A 113 -23.71 15.33 -4.77
C ASP A 113 -24.18 16.61 -5.49
N ASP A 114 -23.38 17.13 -6.44
CA ASP A 114 -23.63 18.33 -7.24
C ASP A 114 -23.40 19.69 -6.53
N GLU A 115 -23.09 19.71 -5.22
CA GLU A 115 -22.73 20.95 -4.54
C GLU A 115 -21.37 21.49 -5.04
N PRO A 116 -21.16 22.82 -5.12
CA PRO A 116 -19.90 23.38 -5.59
C PRO A 116 -18.75 23.11 -4.60
N ILE A 117 -17.55 22.89 -5.14
CA ILE A 117 -16.31 22.89 -4.36
C ILE A 117 -15.79 24.32 -4.29
N THR A 118 -15.51 24.81 -3.09
CA THR A 118 -15.03 26.17 -2.83
C THR A 118 -13.82 26.20 -1.92
N ALA A 119 -13.19 27.36 -1.79
CA ALA A 119 -12.07 27.58 -0.89
C ALA A 119 -12.43 27.35 0.59
N GLU A 120 -13.70 27.51 0.96
CA GLU A 120 -14.17 27.28 2.33
C GLU A 120 -14.07 25.79 2.73
N ASP A 121 -14.23 24.84 1.79
CA ASP A 121 -14.03 23.41 2.07
C ASP A 121 -12.58 23.14 2.49
N VAL A 122 -11.63 23.81 1.87
CA VAL A 122 -10.19 23.72 2.21
C VAL A 122 -9.93 24.36 3.58
N VAL A 123 -10.45 25.57 3.80
CA VAL A 123 -10.32 26.26 5.10
C VAL A 123 -10.91 25.40 6.20
N TYR A 124 -12.11 24.84 6.01
CA TYR A 124 -12.73 23.93 6.96
C TYR A 124 -11.80 22.75 7.27
N THR A 125 -11.36 22.03 6.23
CA THR A 125 -10.55 20.82 6.40
C THR A 125 -9.29 21.09 7.22
N TYR A 126 -8.52 22.09 6.83
CA TYR A 126 -7.23 22.38 7.46
C TYR A 126 -7.40 22.99 8.86
N THR A 127 -8.39 23.85 9.06
CA THR A 127 -8.68 24.44 10.38
C THR A 127 -9.09 23.37 11.39
N GLN A 128 -9.91 22.38 10.99
CA GLN A 128 -10.28 21.29 11.89
C GLN A 128 -9.04 20.49 12.36
N MET A 129 -8.08 20.25 11.48
CA MET A 129 -6.84 19.56 11.83
C MET A 129 -5.95 20.41 12.74
N MET A 130 -5.89 21.73 12.52
CA MET A 130 -5.11 22.67 13.38
C MET A 130 -5.72 22.83 14.77
N GLU A 131 -7.05 22.89 14.88
CA GLU A 131 -7.76 23.12 16.15
C GLU A 131 -7.88 21.86 17.01
N ASP A 132 -7.93 20.67 16.41
CA ASP A 132 -8.00 19.38 17.10
C ASP A 132 -6.91 18.41 16.59
N PRO A 133 -5.63 18.65 16.93
CA PRO A 133 -4.52 17.82 16.45
C PRO A 133 -4.60 16.34 16.88
N ALA A 134 -5.23 16.06 18.02
CA ALA A 134 -5.35 14.70 18.54
C ALA A 134 -6.56 13.92 18.00
N GLY A 135 -7.59 14.62 17.52
CA GLY A 135 -8.78 14.05 16.90
C GLY A 135 -8.76 14.20 15.39
N MET A 136 -9.15 15.35 14.86
CA MET A 136 -9.19 15.61 13.43
C MET A 136 -7.80 15.65 12.77
N GLY A 137 -6.75 15.94 13.52
CA GLY A 137 -5.36 15.88 13.06
C GLY A 137 -4.67 14.53 13.27
N ALA A 138 -5.35 13.51 13.78
CA ALA A 138 -4.70 12.26 14.23
C ALA A 138 -3.90 11.54 13.14
N ALA A 139 -4.35 11.55 11.88
CA ALA A 139 -3.63 10.92 10.77
C ALA A 139 -2.57 11.84 10.16
N ASN A 140 -2.91 13.10 9.85
CA ASN A 140 -2.10 13.99 9.02
C ASN A 140 -1.79 15.34 9.70
N GLY A 141 -2.00 15.49 11.01
CA GLY A 141 -1.82 16.74 11.75
C GLY A 141 -0.41 17.29 11.70
N SER A 142 0.60 16.44 11.51
CA SER A 142 1.99 16.87 11.31
C SER A 142 2.15 17.78 10.08
N LEU A 143 1.33 17.60 9.04
CA LEU A 143 1.39 18.38 7.81
C LEU A 143 0.89 19.84 8.00
N VAL A 144 0.10 20.11 9.04
CA VAL A 144 -0.44 21.44 9.34
C VAL A 144 0.22 22.10 10.55
N GLN A 145 1.21 21.48 11.19
CA GLN A 145 1.86 22.00 12.40
C GLN A 145 2.53 23.35 12.19
N ASN A 146 3.00 23.63 10.97
CA ASN A 146 3.64 24.89 10.62
C ASN A 146 2.64 25.96 10.16
N PHE A 147 1.33 25.68 10.10
CA PHE A 147 0.32 26.63 9.65
C PHE A 147 -0.02 27.63 10.77
N ASP A 148 -0.02 28.92 10.42
CA ASP A 148 -0.49 30.02 11.29
C ASP A 148 -1.96 30.34 10.97
N THR A 149 -2.29 30.54 9.67
CA THR A 149 -3.67 30.77 9.23
C THR A 149 -3.94 30.11 7.89
N VAL A 150 -5.21 29.74 7.68
CA VAL A 150 -5.76 29.32 6.38
C VAL A 150 -6.99 30.17 6.10
N GLU A 151 -6.98 30.91 5.00
CA GLU A 151 -8.02 31.90 4.68
C GLU A 151 -8.56 31.70 3.26
N ALA A 152 -9.86 31.96 3.05
CA ALA A 152 -10.52 32.03 1.76
C ALA A 152 -10.94 33.49 1.47
N PRO A 153 -10.09 34.31 0.81
CA PRO A 153 -10.47 35.68 0.43
C PRO A 153 -11.68 35.76 -0.51
N ASP A 154 -11.89 34.71 -1.28
CA ASP A 154 -13.03 34.49 -2.18
C ASP A 154 -13.24 32.98 -2.39
N ASP A 155 -14.29 32.59 -3.14
CA ASP A 155 -14.68 31.20 -3.36
C ASP A 155 -13.62 30.33 -4.08
N SER A 156 -12.63 30.95 -4.71
CA SER A 156 -11.62 30.29 -5.54
C SER A 156 -10.17 30.48 -5.08
N THR A 157 -9.94 31.23 -4.02
CA THR A 157 -8.59 31.53 -3.53
C THR A 157 -8.40 31.01 -2.12
N VAL A 158 -7.36 30.18 -1.90
CA VAL A 158 -6.91 29.73 -0.58
C VAL A 158 -5.55 30.35 -0.28
N VAL A 159 -5.41 30.97 0.88
CA VAL A 159 -4.15 31.54 1.36
C VAL A 159 -3.73 30.81 2.65
N ILE A 160 -2.59 30.15 2.63
CA ILE A 160 -1.98 29.52 3.80
C ILE A 160 -0.81 30.35 4.25
N THR A 161 -0.84 30.86 5.48
CA THR A 161 0.29 31.53 6.11
C THR A 161 0.98 30.58 7.08
N LEU A 162 2.31 30.51 7.01
CA LEU A 162 3.14 29.61 7.80
C LEU A 162 3.87 30.37 8.91
N THR A 163 4.14 29.71 10.02
CA THR A 163 4.96 30.26 11.12
C THR A 163 6.43 30.38 10.71
N GLU A 164 6.93 29.41 9.93
CA GLU A 164 8.29 29.36 9.38
C GLU A 164 8.24 29.05 7.89
N PRO A 165 9.29 29.39 7.09
CA PRO A 165 9.35 28.99 5.68
C PRO A 165 9.26 27.47 5.52
N GLN A 166 8.64 27.01 4.44
CA GLN A 166 8.50 25.59 4.14
C GLN A 166 8.66 25.36 2.64
N ALA A 167 9.55 24.43 2.26
CA ALA A 167 9.76 24.02 0.88
C ALA A 167 8.76 22.92 0.42
N PRO A 168 8.42 21.90 1.25
CA PRO A 168 7.34 20.98 0.91
C PRO A 168 6.03 21.73 0.66
N ASN A 169 5.34 21.37 -0.43
CA ASN A 169 4.10 22.05 -0.81
C ASN A 169 2.97 21.72 0.19
N PRO A 170 2.40 22.69 0.93
CA PRO A 170 1.37 22.45 1.95
C PRO A 170 0.01 22.01 1.37
N GLY A 171 -0.15 22.03 0.05
CA GLY A 171 -1.35 21.55 -0.64
C GLY A 171 -1.35 20.07 -0.98
N THR A 172 -0.24 19.35 -0.74
CA THR A 172 -0.14 17.92 -1.00
C THR A 172 -0.62 17.09 0.19
N GLU A 173 -1.01 15.85 -0.08
CA GLU A 173 -1.25 14.76 0.90
C GLU A 173 -2.41 14.94 1.88
N ILE A 174 -3.07 16.09 1.92
CA ILE A 174 -4.25 16.32 2.77
C ILE A 174 -5.52 16.18 1.91
N PRO A 175 -6.32 15.12 2.10
CA PRO A 175 -7.60 14.97 1.43
C PRO A 175 -8.57 16.06 1.87
N VAL A 176 -9.06 16.89 0.93
CA VAL A 176 -10.04 17.93 1.22
C VAL A 176 -11.43 17.30 1.30
N VAL A 177 -12.17 17.63 2.36
CA VAL A 177 -13.52 17.11 2.60
C VAL A 177 -14.60 18.18 2.42
N PRO A 178 -15.85 17.81 2.06
CA PRO A 178 -16.94 18.77 1.92
C PRO A 178 -17.40 19.32 3.28
N GLU A 179 -17.27 20.63 3.48
CA GLU A 179 -17.70 21.29 4.72
C GLU A 179 -19.17 21.02 5.04
N HIS A 180 -20.07 21.11 4.05
CA HIS A 180 -21.52 20.95 4.23
C HIS A 180 -21.91 19.55 4.76
N VAL A 181 -21.08 18.53 4.55
CA VAL A 181 -21.27 17.17 5.07
C VAL A 181 -20.60 17.02 6.43
N TRP A 182 -19.32 17.37 6.52
CA TRP A 182 -18.52 17.09 7.71
C TRP A 182 -18.85 18.00 8.90
N SER A 183 -19.22 19.25 8.66
CA SER A 183 -19.67 20.16 9.72
C SER A 183 -21.01 19.77 10.35
N ALA A 184 -21.81 18.95 9.66
CA ALA A 184 -23.09 18.45 10.14
C ALA A 184 -22.97 17.17 11.00
N LYS A 185 -21.80 16.52 11.05
CA LYS A 185 -21.58 15.32 11.86
C LYS A 185 -21.48 15.68 13.34
N GLU A 186 -22.24 14.96 14.19
CA GLU A 186 -22.21 15.16 15.66
C GLU A 186 -20.88 14.72 16.29
N ASP A 187 -20.24 13.71 15.70
CA ASP A 187 -18.93 13.18 16.11
C ASP A 187 -18.11 12.90 14.85
N ALA A 188 -17.45 13.92 14.33
CA ALA A 188 -16.65 13.81 13.11
C ALA A 188 -15.39 12.94 13.30
N VAL A 189 -14.81 12.90 14.49
CA VAL A 189 -13.64 12.07 14.82
C VAL A 189 -14.01 10.59 14.88
N GLY A 190 -15.14 10.28 15.53
CA GLY A 190 -15.61 8.90 15.68
C GLY A 190 -16.40 8.35 14.49
N ASP A 191 -16.65 9.17 13.46
CA ASP A 191 -17.35 8.74 12.24
C ASP A 191 -16.44 7.82 11.40
N PRO A 192 -16.87 6.60 11.02
CA PRO A 192 -16.04 5.68 10.25
C PRO A 192 -15.85 6.09 8.78
N GLY A 193 -16.57 7.11 8.29
CA GLY A 193 -16.47 7.60 6.91
C GLY A 193 -17.00 6.63 5.85
N ASP A 194 -17.84 5.66 6.21
CA ASP A 194 -18.28 4.56 5.33
C ASP A 194 -19.74 4.68 4.85
N THR A 195 -20.44 5.73 5.25
CA THR A 195 -21.84 5.99 4.88
C THR A 195 -22.05 7.41 4.38
N ASP A 196 -22.94 7.57 3.39
CA ASP A 196 -23.29 8.86 2.80
C ASP A 196 -22.06 9.67 2.35
N VAL A 197 -21.09 8.96 1.74
CA VAL A 197 -19.81 9.54 1.34
C VAL A 197 -19.99 10.47 0.15
N VAL A 198 -19.54 11.71 0.31
CA VAL A 198 -19.48 12.73 -0.74
C VAL A 198 -18.01 13.03 -1.01
N GLY A 199 -17.58 12.81 -2.24
CA GLY A 199 -16.18 12.92 -2.63
C GLY A 199 -15.97 13.83 -3.83
N SER A 200 -14.72 14.26 -4.01
CA SER A 200 -14.24 15.09 -5.14
C SER A 200 -13.40 14.30 -6.14
N GLY A 201 -12.95 13.11 -5.77
CA GLY A 201 -12.08 12.27 -6.58
C GLY A 201 -12.78 11.53 -7.72
N PRO A 202 -12.05 10.72 -8.49
CA PRO A 202 -12.58 9.97 -9.64
C PRO A 202 -13.63 8.92 -9.28
N PHE A 203 -13.60 8.41 -8.06
CA PHE A 203 -14.57 7.44 -7.56
C PHE A 203 -15.11 7.88 -6.19
N VAL A 204 -16.25 7.31 -5.80
CA VAL A 204 -16.91 7.55 -4.52
C VAL A 204 -17.21 6.22 -3.85
N LEU A 205 -17.00 6.11 -2.54
CA LEU A 205 -17.35 4.91 -1.78
C LEU A 205 -18.88 4.72 -1.78
N GLU A 206 -19.33 3.59 -2.33
CA GLU A 206 -20.73 3.20 -2.36
C GLU A 206 -21.10 2.29 -1.18
N SER A 207 -20.26 1.30 -0.89
CA SER A 207 -20.52 0.35 0.18
C SER A 207 -19.24 -0.29 0.71
N TYR A 208 -19.29 -0.65 1.99
CA TYR A 208 -18.27 -1.42 2.68
C TYR A 208 -18.91 -2.57 3.46
N GLU A 209 -18.48 -3.79 3.17
CA GLU A 209 -18.85 -4.98 3.93
C GLU A 209 -17.56 -5.56 4.55
N PRO A 210 -17.36 -5.42 5.88
CA PRO A 210 -16.12 -5.82 6.54
C PRO A 210 -15.69 -7.24 6.22
N ASN A 211 -14.43 -7.41 5.82
CA ASN A 211 -13.83 -8.69 5.40
C ASN A 211 -14.53 -9.40 4.22
N GLN A 212 -15.31 -8.67 3.43
CA GLN A 212 -15.98 -9.19 2.24
C GLN A 212 -15.67 -8.35 1.01
N SER A 213 -16.13 -7.07 1.01
CA SER A 213 -15.93 -6.22 -0.16
C SER A 213 -16.01 -4.73 0.13
N ILE A 214 -15.38 -3.95 -0.76
CA ILE A 214 -15.48 -2.50 -0.82
C ILE A 214 -15.89 -2.15 -2.25
N THR A 215 -16.92 -1.34 -2.42
CA THR A 215 -17.40 -0.93 -3.75
C THR A 215 -17.27 0.58 -3.90
N LEU A 216 -16.55 0.98 -4.95
CA LEU A 216 -16.44 2.38 -5.36
C LEU A 216 -17.17 2.58 -6.69
N LYS A 217 -17.91 3.65 -6.84
CA LYS A 217 -18.55 4.07 -8.09
C LYS A 217 -17.83 5.23 -8.73
N ALA A 218 -17.79 5.23 -10.06
CA ALA A 218 -17.29 6.36 -10.84
C ALA A 218 -18.03 7.65 -10.49
N ASN A 219 -17.28 8.73 -10.24
CA ASN A 219 -17.81 10.06 -10.00
C ASN A 219 -18.02 10.80 -11.33
N PRO A 220 -19.26 11.04 -11.77
CA PRO A 220 -19.51 11.74 -13.03
C PRO A 220 -19.11 13.24 -12.97
N ASN A 221 -18.94 13.78 -11.77
CA ASN A 221 -18.57 15.17 -11.53
C ASN A 221 -17.04 15.37 -11.44
N PHE A 222 -16.26 14.30 -11.57
CA PHE A 222 -14.81 14.43 -11.48
C PHE A 222 -14.26 15.39 -12.55
N TRP A 223 -13.51 16.38 -12.14
CA TRP A 223 -13.12 17.51 -12.99
C TRP A 223 -12.22 17.15 -14.18
N ARG A 224 -11.42 16.08 -14.08
CA ARG A 224 -10.62 15.56 -15.22
C ARG A 224 -11.47 14.71 -16.19
N GLY A 225 -12.75 14.50 -15.90
CA GLY A 225 -13.67 13.63 -16.63
C GLY A 225 -13.95 12.33 -15.88
N ALA A 226 -15.13 11.77 -16.11
CA ALA A 226 -15.51 10.51 -15.48
C ALA A 226 -14.58 9.36 -15.91
N PRO A 227 -14.25 8.42 -15.00
CA PRO A 227 -13.55 7.19 -15.35
C PRO A 227 -14.25 6.40 -16.48
N GLN A 228 -13.51 5.56 -17.18
CA GLN A 228 -14.06 4.71 -18.27
C GLN A 228 -14.71 3.42 -17.74
N ILE A 229 -14.44 3.06 -16.49
CA ILE A 229 -15.10 1.97 -15.76
C ILE A 229 -16.14 2.54 -14.80
N ASP A 230 -17.24 1.79 -14.59
CA ASP A 230 -18.35 2.25 -13.76
C ASP A 230 -18.12 1.99 -12.27
N THR A 231 -17.39 0.92 -11.96
CA THR A 231 -17.22 0.41 -10.59
C THR A 231 -15.83 -0.19 -10.38
N ILE A 232 -15.23 0.07 -9.23
CA ILE A 232 -14.13 -0.72 -8.67
C ILE A 232 -14.69 -1.53 -7.50
N GLN A 233 -14.48 -2.85 -7.51
CA GLN A 233 -14.86 -3.72 -6.42
C GLN A 233 -13.63 -4.42 -5.84
N TYR A 234 -13.24 -4.06 -4.62
CA TYR A 234 -12.27 -4.83 -3.86
C TYR A 234 -12.96 -6.03 -3.23
N ILE A 235 -12.40 -7.23 -3.43
CA ILE A 235 -12.88 -8.49 -2.89
C ILE A 235 -11.83 -9.04 -1.93
N TYR A 236 -12.24 -9.35 -0.70
CA TYR A 236 -11.32 -9.76 0.35
C TYR A 236 -10.94 -11.23 0.23
N TYR A 237 -9.65 -11.51 0.29
CA TYR A 237 -9.05 -12.84 0.32
C TYR A 237 -8.12 -12.98 1.52
N THR A 238 -8.09 -14.14 2.14
CA THR A 238 -7.29 -14.41 3.34
C THR A 238 -5.81 -14.70 3.05
N ASN A 239 -5.46 -15.01 1.79
CA ASN A 239 -4.08 -15.27 1.38
C ASN A 239 -3.88 -15.02 -0.13
N SER A 240 -2.63 -14.79 -0.51
CA SER A 240 -2.24 -14.46 -1.89
C SER A 240 -2.41 -15.63 -2.89
N ASP A 241 -2.29 -16.89 -2.46
CA ASP A 241 -2.51 -18.04 -3.34
C ASP A 241 -3.97 -18.12 -3.81
N ALA A 242 -4.92 -17.78 -2.93
CA ALA A 242 -6.33 -17.69 -3.31
C ALA A 242 -6.57 -16.55 -4.30
N GLN A 243 -5.89 -15.42 -4.16
CA GLN A 243 -5.95 -14.30 -5.11
C GLN A 243 -5.43 -14.72 -6.50
N VAL A 244 -4.30 -15.43 -6.57
CA VAL A 244 -3.75 -15.98 -7.82
C VAL A 244 -4.76 -16.92 -8.51
N GLN A 245 -5.42 -17.80 -7.75
CA GLN A 245 -6.44 -18.68 -8.31
C GLN A 245 -7.68 -17.91 -8.80
N ALA A 246 -8.11 -16.88 -8.07
CA ALA A 246 -9.21 -16.01 -8.45
C ALA A 246 -8.93 -15.24 -9.76
N LEU A 247 -7.70 -14.73 -9.94
CA LEU A 247 -7.28 -14.10 -11.21
C LEU A 247 -7.31 -15.09 -12.37
N ARG A 248 -6.75 -16.29 -12.18
CA ARG A 248 -6.73 -17.34 -13.23
C ARG A 248 -8.12 -17.82 -13.63
N SER A 249 -9.05 -17.90 -12.66
CA SER A 249 -10.44 -18.28 -12.93
C SER A 249 -11.29 -17.15 -13.50
N GLY A 250 -10.80 -15.89 -13.45
CA GLY A 250 -11.53 -14.70 -13.85
C GLY A 250 -12.58 -14.25 -12.82
N GLU A 251 -12.45 -14.67 -11.58
CA GLU A 251 -13.26 -14.17 -10.45
C GLU A 251 -12.86 -12.73 -10.10
N VAL A 252 -11.56 -12.41 -10.17
CA VAL A 252 -11.01 -11.07 -10.08
C VAL A 252 -10.26 -10.69 -11.37
N ASP A 253 -10.00 -9.41 -11.53
CA ASP A 253 -9.39 -8.83 -12.72
C ASP A 253 -7.99 -8.28 -12.46
N PHE A 254 -7.68 -7.96 -11.20
CA PHE A 254 -6.40 -7.40 -10.78
C PHE A 254 -6.00 -7.95 -9.40
N ILE A 255 -4.71 -8.23 -9.24
CA ILE A 255 -4.09 -8.62 -7.97
C ILE A 255 -2.75 -7.90 -7.81
N THR A 256 -2.34 -7.65 -6.56
CA THR A 256 -1.06 -7.02 -6.22
C THR A 256 -0.39 -7.75 -5.06
N GLY A 257 0.89 -7.46 -4.80
CA GLY A 257 1.64 -8.07 -3.71
C GLY A 257 1.99 -9.53 -3.95
N LEU A 258 2.23 -9.90 -5.20
CA LEU A 258 2.68 -11.24 -5.58
C LEU A 258 4.09 -11.53 -5.06
N THR A 259 4.34 -12.81 -4.74
CA THR A 259 5.72 -13.27 -4.52
C THR A 259 6.39 -13.62 -5.85
N PRO A 260 7.75 -13.68 -5.90
CA PRO A 260 8.46 -14.13 -7.10
C PRO A 260 7.99 -15.48 -7.64
N GLU A 261 7.68 -16.43 -6.76
CA GLU A 261 7.16 -17.75 -7.13
C GLU A 261 5.78 -17.67 -7.77
N GLN A 262 4.91 -16.77 -7.27
CA GLN A 262 3.58 -16.56 -7.83
C GLN A 262 3.65 -15.88 -9.20
N VAL A 263 4.57 -14.94 -9.38
CA VAL A 263 4.87 -14.34 -10.70
C VAL A 263 5.27 -15.46 -11.68
N THR A 264 6.25 -16.27 -11.32
CA THR A 264 6.69 -17.41 -12.14
C THR A 264 5.54 -18.39 -12.46
N ALA A 265 4.64 -18.62 -11.51
CA ALA A 265 3.46 -19.47 -11.73
C ALA A 265 2.42 -18.86 -12.67
N LEU A 266 2.41 -17.52 -12.82
CA LEU A 266 1.53 -16.80 -13.76
C LEU A 266 2.15 -16.58 -15.13
N GLU A 267 3.49 -16.69 -15.25
CA GLU A 267 4.18 -16.55 -16.54
C GLU A 267 3.61 -17.49 -17.60
N GLY A 268 3.24 -16.92 -18.73
CA GLY A 268 2.66 -17.66 -19.86
C GLY A 268 1.21 -18.12 -19.63
N ALA A 269 0.53 -17.64 -18.59
CA ALA A 269 -0.91 -17.83 -18.44
C ALA A 269 -1.65 -17.02 -19.50
N ASP A 270 -2.61 -17.65 -20.18
CA ASP A 270 -3.43 -16.97 -21.18
C ASP A 270 -4.21 -15.82 -20.53
N ASN A 271 -4.22 -14.65 -21.20
CA ASN A 271 -4.99 -13.47 -20.81
C ASN A 271 -4.59 -12.85 -19.46
N VAL A 272 -3.39 -13.12 -18.97
CA VAL A 272 -2.83 -12.49 -17.78
C VAL A 272 -1.58 -11.73 -18.19
N GLU A 273 -1.50 -10.46 -17.82
CA GLU A 273 -0.29 -9.65 -17.88
C GLU A 273 0.25 -9.40 -16.50
N ILE A 274 1.59 -9.34 -16.39
CA ILE A 274 2.33 -9.11 -15.16
C ILE A 274 2.99 -7.75 -15.26
N ASN A 275 2.79 -6.92 -14.26
CA ASN A 275 3.56 -5.71 -14.04
C ASN A 275 4.54 -5.95 -12.87
N ALA A 276 5.84 -5.87 -13.15
CA ALA A 276 6.89 -5.86 -12.16
C ALA A 276 7.52 -4.46 -12.16
N GLY A 277 6.80 -3.54 -11.56
CA GLY A 277 7.12 -2.11 -11.63
C GLY A 277 7.98 -1.64 -10.48
N THR A 278 8.74 -0.56 -10.68
CA THR A 278 9.50 0.13 -9.64
C THR A 278 8.57 0.55 -8.51
N GLY A 279 8.84 0.04 -7.31
CA GLY A 279 8.06 0.31 -6.12
C GLY A 279 8.55 1.55 -5.38
N ARG A 280 7.69 2.12 -4.54
CA ARG A 280 8.03 3.26 -3.66
C ARG A 280 8.34 2.85 -2.22
N ARG A 281 8.60 1.55 -2.00
CA ARG A 281 8.95 0.98 -0.70
C ARG A 281 10.45 0.66 -0.64
N TYR A 282 11.04 0.80 0.55
CA TYR A 282 12.34 0.23 0.85
C TYR A 282 12.20 -0.91 1.88
N THR A 283 13.18 -1.79 1.93
CA THR A 283 13.33 -2.82 2.98
C THR A 283 14.71 -2.67 3.60
N SER A 284 14.77 -2.65 4.92
CA SER A 284 16.00 -2.45 5.69
C SER A 284 16.07 -3.37 6.91
N ILE A 285 17.29 -3.61 7.38
CA ILE A 285 17.54 -4.01 8.77
C ILE A 285 17.76 -2.74 9.57
N SER A 286 16.90 -2.44 10.53
CA SER A 286 17.07 -1.31 11.43
C SER A 286 17.73 -1.76 12.72
N PHE A 287 18.57 -0.91 13.29
CA PHE A 287 19.28 -1.14 14.53
C PHE A 287 18.65 -0.37 15.69
N ASN A 288 18.66 -0.97 16.87
CA ASN A 288 18.50 -0.20 18.11
C ASN A 288 19.82 0.51 18.41
N SER A 289 19.97 1.72 17.93
CA SER A 289 21.20 2.51 18.09
C SER A 289 21.31 3.20 19.45
N GLY A 290 20.47 2.80 20.41
CA GLY A 290 20.34 3.35 21.75
C GLY A 290 18.99 4.02 21.90
N ALA A 291 17.98 3.27 22.40
CA ALA A 291 16.65 3.81 22.63
C ALA A 291 16.70 4.87 23.74
N GLU A 292 16.46 6.10 23.37
CA GLU A 292 16.42 7.27 24.27
C GLU A 292 15.21 8.13 23.91
N THR A 293 14.62 8.75 24.93
CA THR A 293 13.58 9.76 24.74
C THR A 293 14.17 11.02 24.09
N PRO A 294 13.34 11.95 23.59
CA PRO A 294 13.82 13.25 23.13
C PRO A 294 14.59 14.02 24.20
N GLU A 295 14.33 13.79 25.49
CA GLU A 295 15.02 14.39 26.62
C GLU A 295 16.33 13.67 26.97
N GLY A 296 16.66 12.55 26.32
CA GLY A 296 17.88 11.78 26.52
C GLY A 296 17.81 10.78 27.66
N GLU A 297 16.63 10.33 28.06
CA GLU A 297 16.45 9.25 29.02
C GLU A 297 16.45 7.91 28.31
N SER A 298 17.44 7.05 28.60
CA SER A 298 17.55 5.72 27.99
C SER A 298 16.45 4.77 28.47
N TYR A 299 15.88 3.99 27.57
CA TYR A 299 14.86 2.96 27.85
C TYR A 299 15.10 1.70 27.00
N GLY A 300 14.28 0.66 27.25
CA GLY A 300 14.34 -0.59 26.49
C GLY A 300 15.46 -1.53 26.91
N THR A 301 15.74 -2.53 26.08
CA THR A 301 16.69 -3.63 26.35
C THR A 301 17.64 -3.91 25.19
N GLY A 302 17.85 -2.93 24.31
CA GLY A 302 18.75 -3.04 23.17
C GLY A 302 20.20 -3.33 23.56
N ASN A 303 20.93 -4.01 22.70
CA ASN A 303 22.31 -4.38 22.93
C ASN A 303 23.23 -3.14 22.84
N GLU A 304 23.97 -2.84 23.90
CA GLU A 304 24.88 -1.69 23.98
C GLU A 304 25.93 -1.67 22.87
N ALA A 305 26.34 -2.83 22.33
CA ALA A 305 27.26 -2.91 21.21
C ALA A 305 26.81 -2.15 19.96
N LEU A 306 25.48 -2.05 19.74
CA LEU A 306 24.91 -1.37 18.59
C LEU A 306 24.87 0.18 18.74
N THR A 307 25.23 0.72 19.88
CA THR A 307 25.44 2.17 20.03
C THR A 307 26.75 2.62 19.36
N ASP A 308 27.69 1.68 19.15
CA ASP A 308 28.95 1.93 18.45
C ASP A 308 28.75 1.86 16.94
N VAL A 309 28.91 2.97 16.24
CA VAL A 309 28.83 3.07 14.77
C VAL A 309 29.76 2.04 14.09
N ALA A 310 30.97 1.79 14.65
CA ALA A 310 31.89 0.84 14.06
C ALA A 310 31.34 -0.60 14.03
N VAL A 311 30.56 -0.99 15.06
CA VAL A 311 29.89 -2.30 15.07
C VAL A 311 28.82 -2.38 13.98
N ARG A 312 27.98 -1.35 13.85
CA ARG A 312 26.93 -1.32 12.82
C ARG A 312 27.53 -1.32 11.40
N GLN A 313 28.59 -0.52 11.17
CA GLN A 313 29.33 -0.53 9.90
C GLN A 313 29.95 -1.90 9.58
N ALA A 314 30.52 -2.57 10.57
CA ALA A 314 31.06 -3.90 10.40
C ALA A 314 29.98 -4.93 10.05
N LEU A 315 28.82 -4.89 10.71
CA LEU A 315 27.68 -5.74 10.35
C LEU A 315 27.26 -5.51 8.90
N ARG A 316 27.16 -4.24 8.47
CA ARG A 316 26.82 -3.89 7.10
C ARG A 316 27.82 -4.42 6.08
N GLN A 317 29.12 -4.22 6.31
CA GLN A 317 30.16 -4.70 5.39
C GLN A 317 30.29 -6.23 5.38
N GLY A 318 29.90 -6.89 6.47
CA GLY A 318 29.94 -8.35 6.60
C GLY A 318 28.76 -9.07 5.95
N ILE A 319 27.68 -8.36 5.60
CA ILE A 319 26.49 -8.92 4.94
C ILE A 319 26.62 -8.76 3.42
N ASP A 320 26.58 -9.87 2.68
CA ASP A 320 26.52 -9.87 1.22
C ASP A 320 25.08 -9.58 0.76
N ILE A 321 24.73 -8.26 0.71
CA ILE A 321 23.39 -7.77 0.40
C ILE A 321 22.98 -8.16 -1.03
N ASP A 322 23.91 -8.18 -1.98
CA ASP A 322 23.60 -8.55 -3.37
C ASP A 322 23.20 -10.02 -3.48
N THR A 323 23.97 -10.91 -2.84
CA THR A 323 23.60 -12.33 -2.77
C THR A 323 22.26 -12.50 -2.04
N LEU A 324 22.05 -11.81 -0.92
CA LEU A 324 20.79 -11.88 -0.17
C LEU A 324 19.60 -11.46 -1.03
N ARG A 325 19.70 -10.31 -1.69
CA ARG A 325 18.68 -9.78 -2.59
C ARG A 325 18.35 -10.76 -3.72
N GLU A 326 19.37 -11.29 -4.40
CA GLU A 326 19.16 -12.25 -5.49
C GLU A 326 18.47 -13.53 -5.01
N GLN A 327 18.85 -14.05 -3.84
CA GLN A 327 18.31 -15.31 -3.33
C GLN A 327 16.89 -15.15 -2.78
N VAL A 328 16.58 -14.02 -2.14
CA VAL A 328 15.27 -13.78 -1.53
C VAL A 328 14.28 -13.21 -2.55
N MET A 329 14.72 -12.24 -3.35
CA MET A 329 13.83 -11.50 -4.26
C MET A 329 13.89 -12.00 -5.72
N GLN A 330 14.79 -12.94 -6.05
CA GLN A 330 14.87 -13.64 -7.35
C GLN A 330 14.86 -12.70 -8.57
N GLY A 331 15.48 -11.52 -8.45
CA GLY A 331 15.54 -10.49 -9.49
C GLY A 331 14.42 -9.46 -9.45
N TYR A 332 13.48 -9.57 -8.50
CA TYR A 332 12.35 -8.62 -8.36
C TYR A 332 12.59 -7.56 -7.27
N ALA A 333 13.81 -7.08 -7.17
CA ALA A 333 14.16 -5.95 -6.31
C ALA A 333 15.41 -5.24 -6.83
N ASP A 334 15.42 -3.92 -6.72
CA ASP A 334 16.56 -3.09 -7.08
C ASP A 334 17.50 -2.89 -5.88
N PRO A 335 18.80 -2.63 -6.10
CA PRO A 335 19.75 -2.31 -5.04
C PRO A 335 19.30 -1.11 -4.23
N ALA A 336 19.48 -1.14 -2.91
CA ALA A 336 19.13 -0.01 -2.07
C ALA A 336 20.37 0.66 -1.46
N THR A 337 20.36 1.99 -1.48
CA THR A 337 21.40 2.84 -0.91
C THR A 337 20.93 3.62 0.30
N SER A 338 19.60 3.81 0.44
CA SER A 338 18.99 4.61 1.50
C SER A 338 17.52 4.24 1.70
N PHE A 339 16.84 4.95 2.59
CA PHE A 339 15.40 4.84 2.74
C PHE A 339 14.57 5.60 1.68
N ILE A 340 15.23 6.25 0.69
CA ILE A 340 14.54 6.86 -0.46
C ILE A 340 14.78 6.02 -1.70
N PRO A 341 13.71 5.35 -2.22
CA PRO A 341 13.81 4.47 -3.38
C PRO A 341 14.20 5.17 -4.69
N SER A 342 14.75 4.38 -5.61
CA SER A 342 15.09 4.79 -6.97
C SER A 342 13.89 5.27 -7.80
N ALA A 343 12.66 4.96 -7.37
CA ALA A 343 11.42 5.55 -7.90
C ALA A 343 11.41 7.09 -7.83
N PHE A 344 12.21 7.68 -6.95
CA PHE A 344 12.34 9.13 -6.75
C PHE A 344 13.78 9.59 -7.08
N PRO A 345 14.21 9.55 -8.35
CA PRO A 345 15.61 9.72 -8.76
C PRO A 345 16.19 11.08 -8.38
N LYS A 346 15.35 12.10 -8.23
CA LYS A 346 15.73 13.43 -7.76
C LYS A 346 16.33 13.40 -6.36
N TRP A 347 15.71 12.66 -5.45
CA TRP A 347 16.08 12.61 -4.04
C TRP A 347 16.97 11.43 -3.67
N HIS A 348 16.92 10.39 -4.48
CA HIS A 348 17.62 9.13 -4.27
C HIS A 348 19.15 9.32 -4.18
N LEU A 349 19.80 8.59 -3.28
CA LEU A 349 21.26 8.51 -3.19
C LEU A 349 21.75 7.49 -4.23
N PRO A 350 22.50 7.92 -5.27
CA PRO A 350 22.94 7.03 -6.34
C PRO A 350 23.84 5.88 -5.84
N GLU A 351 23.83 4.73 -6.53
CA GLU A 351 24.66 3.57 -6.19
C GLU A 351 26.16 3.84 -6.35
N ASP A 352 26.54 4.78 -7.21
CA ASP A 352 27.93 5.20 -7.44
C ASP A 352 28.37 6.37 -6.54
N ASP A 353 27.58 6.74 -5.53
CA ASP A 353 27.97 7.75 -4.54
C ASP A 353 29.18 7.26 -3.74
N GLU A 354 30.11 8.18 -3.46
CA GLU A 354 31.38 7.87 -2.77
C GLU A 354 31.20 7.35 -1.33
N ALA A 355 30.05 7.58 -0.71
CA ALA A 355 29.75 7.08 0.62
C ALA A 355 29.39 5.58 0.61
N ILE A 356 28.95 5.04 -0.53
CA ILE A 356 28.47 3.66 -0.62
C ILE A 356 29.66 2.67 -0.49
N LEU A 357 29.55 1.79 0.52
CA LEU A 357 30.57 0.79 0.81
C LEU A 357 30.21 -0.53 0.14
N GLU A 358 31.19 -1.13 -0.55
CA GLU A 358 31.08 -2.49 -1.05
C GLU A 358 31.12 -3.52 0.10
N HIS A 359 30.55 -4.69 -0.15
CA HIS A 359 30.72 -5.84 0.74
C HIS A 359 32.20 -6.22 0.86
N ASP A 360 32.72 -6.24 2.09
CA ASP A 360 34.08 -6.65 2.40
C ASP A 360 34.13 -7.33 3.78
N PHE A 361 34.07 -8.64 3.77
CA PHE A 361 34.02 -9.46 4.97
C PHE A 361 35.30 -9.36 5.83
N GLU A 362 36.47 -9.22 5.20
CA GLU A 362 37.73 -9.09 5.93
C GLU A 362 37.87 -7.69 6.55
N ALA A 363 37.42 -6.66 5.85
CA ALA A 363 37.31 -5.31 6.43
C ALA A 363 36.33 -5.26 7.62
N ALA A 364 35.20 -5.96 7.51
CA ALA A 364 34.25 -6.08 8.61
C ALA A 364 34.85 -6.70 9.88
N LYS A 365 35.63 -7.79 9.73
CA LYS A 365 36.37 -8.41 10.84
C LYS A 365 37.38 -7.45 11.46
N GLN A 366 38.13 -6.74 10.63
CA GLN A 366 39.15 -5.79 11.11
C GLN A 366 38.49 -4.62 11.86
N THR A 367 37.34 -4.12 11.36
CA THR A 367 36.61 -3.06 12.02
C THR A 367 36.13 -3.48 13.43
N LEU A 368 35.62 -4.72 13.59
CA LEU A 368 35.26 -5.24 14.90
C LEU A 368 36.49 -5.38 15.82
N GLU A 369 37.61 -5.83 15.31
CA GLU A 369 38.85 -5.94 16.09
C GLU A 369 39.35 -4.56 16.55
N ASP A 370 39.35 -3.57 15.67
CA ASP A 370 39.75 -2.19 15.97
C ASP A 370 38.81 -1.53 16.99
N ALA A 371 37.52 -1.91 16.98
CA ALA A 371 36.52 -1.52 17.97
C ALA A 371 36.66 -2.29 19.31
N GLY A 372 37.60 -3.23 19.40
CA GLY A 372 37.90 -3.97 20.62
C GLY A 372 37.15 -5.31 20.78
N TRP A 373 36.36 -5.71 19.77
CA TRP A 373 35.67 -6.98 19.75
C TRP A 373 36.57 -8.09 19.23
N THR A 374 37.17 -8.88 20.13
CA THR A 374 38.13 -9.95 19.81
C THR A 374 37.47 -11.31 19.82
N GLU A 375 37.94 -12.25 18.99
CA GLU A 375 37.36 -13.59 18.90
C GLU A 375 37.55 -14.36 20.23
N GLY A 376 36.44 -14.84 20.79
CA GLY A 376 36.39 -15.65 22.01
C GLY A 376 36.72 -17.12 21.74
N ALA A 377 36.82 -17.92 22.80
CA ALA A 377 37.21 -19.34 22.72
C ALA A 377 36.16 -20.22 21.99
N ASP A 378 34.94 -19.79 21.88
CA ASP A 378 33.83 -20.45 21.17
C ASP A 378 33.56 -19.86 19.77
N GLY A 379 34.41 -18.94 19.33
CA GLY A 379 34.30 -18.29 18.03
C GLY A 379 33.43 -17.04 18.03
N ILE A 380 32.73 -16.74 19.13
CA ILE A 380 31.96 -15.50 19.27
C ILE A 380 32.86 -14.39 19.80
N ARG A 381 32.75 -13.20 19.22
CA ARG A 381 33.55 -12.03 19.63
C ARG A 381 33.13 -11.55 21.01
N GLU A 382 34.11 -11.10 21.78
CA GLU A 382 33.93 -10.59 23.15
C GLU A 382 34.63 -9.24 23.34
N LYS A 383 34.02 -8.35 24.11
CA LYS A 383 34.60 -7.08 24.58
C LYS A 383 34.21 -6.88 26.03
N ASP A 384 35.19 -6.61 26.93
CA ASP A 384 35.00 -6.41 28.36
C ASP A 384 34.27 -7.56 29.09
N GLY A 385 34.28 -8.76 28.53
CA GLY A 385 33.62 -9.96 29.08
C GLY A 385 32.20 -10.19 28.57
N GLU A 386 31.67 -9.29 27.74
CA GLU A 386 30.36 -9.43 27.08
C GLU A 386 30.54 -9.98 25.69
N LYS A 387 29.66 -10.91 25.28
CA LYS A 387 29.65 -11.48 23.95
C LYS A 387 28.84 -10.63 22.97
N LEU A 388 29.27 -10.60 21.72
CA LEU A 388 28.51 -10.00 20.63
C LEU A 388 27.38 -10.94 20.20
N SER A 389 26.29 -10.90 20.92
CA SER A 389 25.09 -11.71 20.72
C SER A 389 23.89 -10.77 20.49
N LEU A 390 23.23 -10.89 19.34
CA LEU A 390 22.21 -9.98 18.85
C LEU A 390 20.90 -10.72 18.56
N ARG A 391 19.77 -10.05 18.79
CA ARG A 391 18.41 -10.52 18.42
C ARG A 391 17.97 -9.84 17.13
N LEU A 392 17.35 -10.61 16.24
CA LEU A 392 16.69 -10.10 15.02
C LEU A 392 15.21 -10.44 15.07
N LEU A 393 14.35 -9.43 15.08
CA LEU A 393 12.91 -9.61 14.95
C LEU A 393 12.53 -9.72 13.47
N VAL A 394 11.72 -10.74 13.14
CA VAL A 394 11.19 -10.97 11.79
C VAL A 394 9.69 -11.26 11.87
N ASP A 395 8.91 -10.79 10.88
CA ASP A 395 7.49 -11.10 10.80
C ASP A 395 7.28 -12.57 10.43
N SER A 396 6.57 -13.28 11.31
CA SER A 396 6.22 -14.69 11.13
C SER A 396 5.30 -14.96 9.93
N ALA A 397 4.62 -13.94 9.41
CA ALA A 397 3.81 -14.02 8.20
C ALA A 397 4.60 -13.68 6.92
N SER A 398 5.79 -13.07 7.03
CA SER A 398 6.63 -12.64 5.91
C SER A 398 7.68 -13.70 5.56
N GLN A 399 7.49 -14.41 4.44
CA GLN A 399 8.51 -15.36 3.95
C GLN A 399 9.86 -14.68 3.63
N PRO A 400 9.91 -13.51 2.98
CA PRO A 400 11.16 -12.82 2.76
C PRO A 400 11.93 -12.50 4.04
N GLU A 401 11.24 -12.04 5.10
CA GLU A 401 11.92 -11.72 6.36
C GLU A 401 12.48 -12.95 7.07
N GLN A 402 11.75 -14.05 7.06
CA GLN A 402 12.25 -15.32 7.59
C GLN A 402 13.49 -15.80 6.81
N ALA A 403 13.46 -15.69 5.47
CA ALA A 403 14.60 -16.03 4.63
C ALA A 403 15.83 -15.13 4.93
N ILE A 404 15.63 -13.82 5.15
CA ILE A 404 16.71 -12.92 5.60
C ILE A 404 17.35 -13.48 6.87
N GLY A 405 16.57 -13.83 7.89
CA GLY A 405 17.07 -14.41 9.15
C GLY A 405 17.88 -15.70 8.94
N GLU A 406 17.42 -16.59 8.02
CA GLU A 406 18.13 -17.84 7.69
C GLU A 406 19.48 -17.59 7.01
N PHE A 407 19.61 -16.58 6.13
CA PHE A 407 20.89 -16.23 5.51
C PHE A 407 21.83 -15.51 6.47
N LEU A 408 21.31 -14.60 7.29
CA LEU A 408 22.15 -13.81 8.22
C LEU A 408 22.79 -14.66 9.30
N GLY A 409 22.10 -15.68 9.82
CA GLY A 409 22.63 -16.53 10.89
C GLY A 409 24.02 -17.08 10.62
N PRO A 410 24.26 -17.86 9.54
CA PRO A 410 25.58 -18.36 9.18
C PRO A 410 26.62 -17.25 8.90
N TRP A 411 26.24 -16.18 8.19
CA TRP A 411 27.19 -15.12 7.82
C TRP A 411 27.67 -14.34 9.04
N LEU A 412 26.79 -14.02 9.97
CA LEU A 412 27.15 -13.36 11.21
C LEU A 412 27.94 -14.28 12.16
N ALA A 413 27.64 -15.58 12.17
CA ALA A 413 28.46 -16.56 12.90
C ALA A 413 29.90 -16.62 12.37
N ASP A 414 30.12 -16.57 11.05
CA ASP A 414 31.45 -16.49 10.44
C ASP A 414 32.17 -15.17 10.75
N LEU A 415 31.40 -14.09 11.00
CA LEU A 415 31.93 -12.80 11.47
C LEU A 415 32.27 -12.82 12.98
N GLY A 416 31.81 -13.86 13.70
CA GLY A 416 31.96 -13.98 15.15
C GLY A 416 30.83 -13.31 15.94
N VAL A 417 29.67 -13.15 15.35
CA VAL A 417 28.44 -12.60 15.97
C VAL A 417 27.41 -13.72 16.14
N GLU A 418 26.92 -13.91 17.36
CA GLU A 418 25.81 -14.81 17.61
C GLU A 418 24.50 -14.09 17.25
N LEU A 419 23.65 -14.71 16.44
CA LEU A 419 22.36 -14.18 16.04
C LEU A 419 21.22 -15.08 16.52
N GLU A 420 20.30 -14.49 17.30
CA GLU A 420 19.03 -15.12 17.67
C GLU A 420 17.91 -14.51 16.80
N VAL A 421 17.29 -15.32 15.93
CA VAL A 421 16.17 -14.89 15.09
C VAL A 421 14.86 -15.16 15.83
N GLU A 422 14.10 -14.11 16.10
CA GLU A 422 12.82 -14.16 16.81
C GLU A 422 11.66 -13.84 15.87
N ALA A 423 10.89 -14.85 15.46
CA ALA A 423 9.72 -14.67 14.61
C ALA A 423 8.49 -14.35 15.47
N SER A 424 7.83 -13.21 15.16
CA SER A 424 6.63 -12.73 15.86
C SER A 424 5.63 -12.17 14.86
N ASP A 425 4.38 -11.94 15.28
CA ASP A 425 3.42 -11.18 14.47
C ASP A 425 3.76 -9.68 14.44
N ALA A 426 3.25 -8.98 13.42
CA ALA A 426 3.55 -7.57 13.17
C ALA A 426 3.19 -6.66 14.35
N ASP A 427 2.07 -6.91 15.05
CA ASP A 427 1.64 -6.11 16.20
C ASP A 427 2.61 -6.28 17.39
N THR A 428 3.09 -7.51 17.61
CA THR A 428 4.10 -7.80 18.63
C THR A 428 5.43 -7.11 18.30
N ILE A 429 5.88 -7.16 17.02
CA ILE A 429 7.09 -6.47 16.57
C ILE A 429 6.95 -4.97 16.80
N SER A 430 5.85 -4.36 16.37
CA SER A 430 5.58 -2.93 16.56
C SER A 430 5.62 -2.53 18.05
N SER A 431 4.97 -3.31 18.89
CA SER A 431 4.96 -3.04 20.35
C SER A 431 6.36 -3.14 20.96
N ARG A 432 7.17 -4.10 20.53
CA ARG A 432 8.55 -4.29 21.02
C ARG A 432 9.48 -3.21 20.53
N THR A 433 9.37 -2.79 19.28
CA THR A 433 10.22 -1.72 18.71
C THR A 433 9.94 -0.38 19.40
N LEU A 434 8.66 -0.03 19.62
CA LEU A 434 8.29 1.17 20.40
C LEU A 434 8.80 1.11 21.84
N ALA A 435 8.80 -0.07 22.48
CA ALA A 435 9.33 -0.26 23.82
C ALA A 435 10.88 -0.34 23.87
N GLY A 436 11.59 -0.27 22.75
CA GLY A 436 13.05 -0.45 22.68
C GLY A 436 13.52 -1.88 23.03
N ASP A 437 12.62 -2.88 22.98
CA ASP A 437 12.93 -4.28 23.32
C ASP A 437 13.34 -5.09 22.08
N TYR A 438 14.43 -4.69 21.46
CA TYR A 438 15.01 -5.36 20.30
C TYR A 438 16.48 -4.93 20.12
N ASP A 439 17.22 -5.66 19.27
CA ASP A 439 18.56 -5.26 18.82
C ASP A 439 18.53 -4.89 17.33
N MET A 440 17.91 -5.73 16.51
CA MET A 440 17.67 -5.51 15.08
C MET A 440 16.24 -5.94 14.73
N TYR A 441 15.66 -5.33 13.72
CA TYR A 441 14.39 -5.80 13.12
C TYR A 441 14.35 -5.47 11.63
N ILE A 442 13.54 -6.24 10.89
CA ILE A 442 13.27 -5.93 9.48
C ILE A 442 12.18 -4.88 9.41
N THR A 443 12.43 -3.84 8.65
CA THR A 443 11.50 -2.72 8.48
C THR A 443 11.45 -2.26 7.03
N GLY A 444 10.50 -1.39 6.72
CA GLY A 444 10.39 -0.73 5.45
C GLY A 444 9.11 0.09 5.35
N TRP A 445 9.21 1.22 4.68
CA TRP A 445 8.11 2.15 4.48
C TRP A 445 7.85 2.38 3.00
N SER A 446 6.59 2.62 2.64
CA SER A 446 6.22 3.19 1.35
C SER A 446 6.23 4.70 1.50
N ILE A 447 7.14 5.37 0.81
CA ILE A 447 7.31 6.82 0.94
C ILE A 447 6.52 7.58 -0.12
N ASN A 448 6.26 8.85 0.15
CA ASN A 448 5.66 9.77 -0.81
C ASN A 448 6.74 10.45 -1.65
N PRO A 449 6.38 11.08 -2.79
CA PRO A 449 7.36 11.70 -3.68
C PRO A 449 8.17 12.83 -3.06
N ASP A 450 7.63 13.58 -2.09
CA ASP A 450 8.42 14.53 -1.30
C ASP A 450 9.12 13.79 -0.14
N PRO A 451 10.44 13.97 0.04
CA PRO A 451 11.21 13.24 1.05
C PRO A 451 11.05 13.77 2.48
N ASP A 452 10.42 14.92 2.68
CA ASP A 452 10.43 15.67 3.94
C ASP A 452 9.95 14.83 5.11
N TYR A 453 8.78 14.17 4.96
CA TYR A 453 8.24 13.31 6.02
C TYR A 453 9.20 12.18 6.39
N GLN A 454 9.78 11.52 5.38
CA GLN A 454 10.70 10.40 5.62
C GLN A 454 12.02 10.83 6.25
N LEU A 455 12.52 12.02 5.93
CA LEU A 455 13.65 12.61 6.63
C LEU A 455 13.25 13.00 8.06
N GLY A 456 12.10 13.62 8.25
CA GLY A 456 11.59 14.09 9.53
C GLY A 456 11.51 12.99 10.58
N ILE A 457 11.03 11.80 10.23
CA ILE A 457 10.94 10.66 11.16
C ILE A 457 12.31 10.09 11.60
N ASN A 458 13.40 10.50 10.95
CA ASN A 458 14.76 10.13 11.33
C ASN A 458 15.47 11.22 12.17
N THR A 459 14.77 12.27 12.60
CA THR A 459 15.33 13.31 13.48
C THR A 459 15.31 12.88 14.96
N CYS A 460 16.15 13.52 15.77
CA CYS A 460 16.17 13.30 17.22
C CYS A 460 14.81 13.60 17.88
N ALA A 461 14.09 14.59 17.39
CA ALA A 461 12.76 14.97 17.89
C ALA A 461 11.67 13.92 17.60
N SER A 462 11.92 13.01 16.67
CA SER A 462 10.98 11.95 16.28
C SER A 462 11.10 10.68 17.11
N ARG A 463 11.98 10.66 18.12
CA ARG A 463 12.08 9.54 19.07
C ARG A 463 10.85 9.51 19.99
N PRO A 464 10.30 8.32 20.29
CA PRO A 464 9.18 8.19 21.21
C PRO A 464 9.58 8.45 22.66
N ASP A 465 8.59 8.71 23.53
CA ASP A 465 8.81 8.71 24.97
C ASP A 465 9.03 7.28 25.51
N ALA A 466 9.35 7.15 26.80
CA ALA A 466 9.64 5.85 27.43
C ALA A 466 8.43 4.89 27.44
N GLU A 467 7.24 5.37 27.25
CA GLU A 467 6.00 4.61 27.14
C GLU A 467 5.68 4.23 25.67
N GLY A 468 6.49 4.68 24.71
CA GLY A 468 6.31 4.44 23.28
C GLY A 468 5.30 5.36 22.61
N ASN A 469 4.94 6.48 23.25
CA ASN A 469 4.07 7.49 22.64
C ASN A 469 4.91 8.55 21.91
N GLY A 470 4.31 9.17 20.91
CA GLY A 470 4.93 10.27 20.17
C GLY A 470 5.23 9.93 18.73
N PRO A 471 6.18 10.62 18.09
CA PRO A 471 6.52 10.45 16.70
C PRO A 471 7.03 9.06 16.31
N SER A 472 7.23 8.85 15.00
CA SER A 472 7.31 7.52 14.37
C SER A 472 8.70 6.87 14.38
N SER A 473 9.76 7.50 14.88
CA SER A 473 11.09 6.89 14.90
C SER A 473 11.14 5.71 15.87
N GLN A 474 11.50 4.54 15.35
CA GLN A 474 11.53 3.29 16.11
C GLN A 474 12.95 2.73 16.28
N ASP A 475 13.98 3.37 15.69
CA ASP A 475 15.37 2.89 15.67
C ASP A 475 16.31 3.61 16.63
N GLY A 476 15.78 4.61 17.33
CA GLY A 476 16.56 5.41 18.28
C GLY A 476 17.63 6.30 17.65
N TYR A 477 17.68 6.37 16.31
CA TYR A 477 18.64 7.22 15.62
C TYR A 477 18.49 8.68 16.03
N CYS A 478 19.61 9.32 16.30
CA CYS A 478 19.68 10.75 16.61
C CYS A 478 21.08 11.26 16.27
N ASN A 479 21.14 12.16 15.31
CA ASN A 479 22.36 12.87 14.97
C ASN A 479 22.02 14.36 14.78
N PRO A 480 22.55 15.27 15.62
CA PRO A 480 22.28 16.72 15.49
C PRO A 480 22.67 17.32 14.13
N GLU A 481 23.65 16.75 13.42
CA GLU A 481 24.03 17.20 12.08
C GLU A 481 22.96 16.79 11.05
N PHE A 482 22.36 15.61 11.22
CA PHE A 482 21.19 15.20 10.43
C PHE A 482 19.99 16.12 10.66
N ASP A 483 19.71 16.46 11.93
CA ASP A 483 18.64 17.40 12.28
C ASP A 483 18.85 18.79 11.65
N GLU A 484 20.11 19.25 11.58
CA GLU A 484 20.45 20.52 10.94
C GLU A 484 20.22 20.45 9.42
N LEU A 485 20.63 19.35 8.76
CA LEU A 485 20.38 19.13 7.33
C LEU A 485 18.88 19.03 7.03
N TYR A 486 18.12 18.31 7.87
CA TYR A 486 16.67 18.25 7.77
C TYR A 486 16.04 19.64 7.87
N ALA A 487 16.40 20.44 8.86
CA ALA A 487 15.86 21.78 9.03
C ALA A 487 16.20 22.72 7.84
N GLN A 488 17.41 22.58 7.28
CA GLN A 488 17.82 23.36 6.12
C GLN A 488 17.02 22.94 4.86
N GLN A 489 16.90 21.62 4.57
CA GLN A 489 16.15 21.17 3.39
C GLN A 489 14.65 21.53 3.50
N HIS A 490 14.09 21.48 4.71
CA HIS A 490 12.68 21.81 4.96
C HIS A 490 12.35 23.27 4.57
N THR A 491 13.31 24.18 4.71
CA THR A 491 13.12 25.61 4.44
C THR A 491 13.74 26.09 3.12
N GLU A 492 14.47 25.23 2.40
CA GLU A 492 15.17 25.60 1.16
C GLU A 492 14.22 25.60 -0.05
N LEU A 493 13.98 26.79 -0.61
CA LEU A 493 13.08 27.00 -1.75
C LEU A 493 13.75 26.77 -3.11
N ASP A 494 15.09 26.82 -3.19
CA ASP A 494 15.80 26.45 -4.41
C ASP A 494 15.87 24.94 -4.52
N GLU A 495 15.22 24.41 -5.53
CA GLU A 495 15.05 22.97 -5.72
C GLU A 495 16.37 22.21 -5.84
N GLY A 496 17.38 22.79 -6.51
CA GLY A 496 18.69 22.17 -6.65
C GLY A 496 19.49 22.18 -5.35
N ALA A 497 19.41 23.27 -4.57
CA ALA A 497 20.03 23.33 -3.26
C ALA A 497 19.37 22.35 -2.29
N ARG A 498 18.04 22.22 -2.32
CA ARG A 498 17.28 21.26 -1.52
C ARG A 498 17.67 19.82 -1.85
N GLU A 499 17.84 19.48 -3.15
CA GLU A 499 18.31 18.15 -3.60
C GLU A 499 19.65 17.78 -2.98
N GLU A 500 20.62 18.70 -2.96
CA GLU A 500 21.93 18.45 -2.35
C GLU A 500 21.84 18.26 -0.84
N LEU A 501 21.04 19.05 -0.13
CA LEU A 501 20.82 18.90 1.31
C LEU A 501 20.18 17.54 1.67
N VAL A 502 19.20 17.11 0.89
CA VAL A 502 18.57 15.79 1.04
C VAL A 502 19.61 14.68 0.86
N ARG A 503 20.41 14.73 -0.22
CA ARG A 503 21.45 13.73 -0.46
C ARG A 503 22.54 13.74 0.61
N GLU A 504 22.90 14.90 1.15
CA GLU A 504 23.85 15.01 2.26
C GLU A 504 23.31 14.36 3.53
N ALA A 505 22.03 14.58 3.85
CA ALA A 505 21.36 13.91 4.96
C ALA A 505 21.34 12.37 4.78
N LEU A 506 21.08 11.89 3.56
CA LEU A 506 21.11 10.45 3.24
C LEU A 506 22.52 9.86 3.36
N ARG A 507 23.56 10.57 2.91
CA ARG A 507 24.97 10.13 3.10
C ARG A 507 25.34 10.02 4.57
N LEU A 508 24.88 10.98 5.38
CA LEU A 508 25.14 10.97 6.82
C LEU A 508 24.45 9.79 7.50
N ASN A 509 23.15 9.58 7.23
CA ASN A 509 22.40 8.44 7.77
C ASN A 509 23.02 7.10 7.33
N TYR A 510 23.46 7.00 6.08
CA TYR A 510 24.18 5.86 5.55
C TYR A 510 25.51 5.61 6.29
N THR A 511 26.30 6.66 6.49
CA THR A 511 27.62 6.56 7.16
C THR A 511 27.47 6.21 8.63
N ASP A 512 26.47 6.76 9.32
CA ASP A 512 26.12 6.41 10.70
C ASP A 512 25.55 4.99 10.82
N THR A 513 25.18 4.40 9.71
CA THR A 513 24.59 3.06 9.62
C THR A 513 23.43 2.90 10.63
N ALA A 514 22.49 3.86 10.62
CA ALA A 514 21.29 3.75 11.42
C ALA A 514 20.46 2.53 11.03
N GLN A 515 20.52 2.19 9.74
CA GLN A 515 19.91 1.00 9.15
C GLN A 515 20.78 0.47 8.00
N ILE A 516 20.58 -0.79 7.65
CA ILE A 516 21.13 -1.39 6.43
C ILE A 516 20.00 -1.46 5.40
N ALA A 517 20.01 -0.58 4.41
CA ALA A 517 19.09 -0.69 3.28
C ALA A 517 19.44 -1.96 2.48
N LEU A 518 18.47 -2.86 2.34
CA LEU A 518 18.66 -4.14 1.67
C LEU A 518 18.30 -4.06 0.19
N TRP A 519 17.09 -3.59 -0.11
CA TRP A 519 16.57 -3.49 -1.47
C TRP A 519 15.33 -2.60 -1.55
N TYR A 520 15.01 -2.21 -2.78
CA TYR A 520 13.72 -1.65 -3.16
C TYR A 520 12.90 -2.74 -3.85
N PRO A 521 11.88 -3.30 -3.20
CA PRO A 521 11.07 -4.36 -3.81
C PRO A 521 10.26 -3.79 -4.97
N GLN A 522 10.24 -4.50 -6.10
CA GLN A 522 9.34 -4.18 -7.19
C GLN A 522 7.89 -4.46 -6.78
N ALA A 523 6.97 -3.66 -7.31
CA ALA A 523 5.56 -3.91 -7.18
C ALA A 523 5.17 -5.04 -8.13
N LEU A 524 4.93 -6.23 -7.59
CA LEU A 524 4.55 -7.40 -8.35
C LEU A 524 3.03 -7.49 -8.44
N GLU A 525 2.49 -7.20 -9.62
CA GLU A 525 1.07 -7.06 -9.91
C GLU A 525 0.70 -7.91 -11.13
N ALA A 526 -0.54 -8.35 -11.22
CA ALA A 526 -1.04 -9.05 -12.40
C ALA A 526 -2.50 -8.72 -12.67
N TYR A 527 -2.86 -8.66 -13.96
CA TYR A 527 -4.21 -8.32 -14.37
C TYR A 527 -4.69 -9.11 -15.59
N ARG A 528 -6.00 -9.13 -15.81
CA ARG A 528 -6.69 -9.74 -16.94
C ARG A 528 -6.66 -8.81 -18.15
N SER A 529 -5.65 -8.99 -19.01
CA SER A 529 -5.47 -8.19 -20.23
C SER A 529 -6.52 -8.45 -21.33
N ASP A 530 -7.31 -9.53 -21.21
CA ASP A 530 -8.46 -9.77 -22.08
C ASP A 530 -9.72 -8.99 -21.66
N ARG A 531 -9.70 -8.35 -20.49
CA ARG A 531 -10.85 -7.62 -19.93
C ARG A 531 -10.59 -6.14 -19.75
N PHE A 532 -9.39 -5.77 -19.34
CA PHE A 532 -9.02 -4.39 -19.02
C PHE A 532 -7.65 -4.03 -19.60
N ASP A 533 -7.52 -2.76 -19.97
CA ASP A 533 -6.30 -2.14 -20.48
C ASP A 533 -6.22 -0.69 -19.97
N GLY A 534 -5.14 0.05 -20.31
CA GLY A 534 -5.00 1.46 -19.99
C GLY A 534 -4.65 1.74 -18.55
N PHE A 535 -4.08 0.79 -17.81
CA PHE A 535 -3.51 1.02 -16.49
C PHE A 535 -2.32 1.98 -16.58
N THR A 536 -2.39 3.10 -15.84
CA THR A 536 -1.26 4.04 -15.75
C THR A 536 -0.34 3.65 -14.59
N THR A 537 0.96 3.57 -14.86
CA THR A 537 1.97 3.33 -13.83
C THR A 537 2.47 4.65 -13.24
N GLN A 538 3.01 4.60 -12.01
CA GLN A 538 3.72 5.73 -11.39
C GLN A 538 5.02 5.21 -10.73
N PRO A 539 6.22 5.64 -11.21
CA PRO A 539 6.43 6.50 -12.40
C PRO A 539 5.88 5.89 -13.70
N GLU A 540 5.50 6.73 -14.67
CA GLU A 540 4.83 6.29 -15.91
C GLU A 540 5.67 5.30 -16.75
N ALA A 541 7.00 5.37 -16.65
CA ALA A 541 7.87 4.56 -17.51
C ALA A 541 7.86 3.06 -17.13
N ASP A 542 7.90 2.74 -15.83
CA ASP A 542 8.15 1.39 -15.31
C ASP A 542 7.68 1.22 -13.85
N GLY A 543 6.70 2.03 -13.43
CA GLY A 543 6.24 2.06 -12.05
C GLY A 543 5.16 1.04 -11.69
N MET A 544 4.59 1.24 -10.51
CA MET A 544 3.49 0.45 -9.98
C MET A 544 2.13 0.95 -10.47
N ILE A 545 1.15 0.06 -10.57
CA ILE A 545 -0.25 0.38 -10.89
C ILE A 545 -1.02 0.69 -9.61
N ALA A 546 -1.04 -0.23 -8.65
CA ALA A 546 -1.71 -0.04 -7.37
C ALA A 546 -0.79 0.61 -6.32
N GLY A 547 -1.36 1.32 -5.35
CA GLY A 547 -0.59 1.91 -4.24
C GLY A 547 0.23 3.14 -4.59
N GLN A 548 -0.08 3.80 -5.68
CA GLN A 548 0.52 5.07 -6.11
C GLN A 548 0.30 6.19 -5.08
N ALA A 549 1.06 7.27 -5.21
CA ALA A 549 0.83 8.52 -4.48
C ALA A 549 -0.32 9.37 -5.09
N GLY A 550 -1.24 8.74 -5.81
CA GLY A 550 -2.40 9.34 -6.47
C GLY A 550 -3.39 8.27 -6.90
N TYR A 551 -4.29 8.61 -7.82
CA TYR A 551 -5.36 7.74 -8.30
C TYR A 551 -5.14 7.21 -9.73
N TRP A 552 -3.99 7.48 -10.35
CA TRP A 552 -3.77 7.28 -11.78
C TRP A 552 -3.95 5.82 -12.24
N GLY A 553 -3.53 4.85 -11.42
CA GLY A 553 -3.50 3.44 -11.78
C GLY A 553 -4.84 2.88 -12.25
N PHE A 554 -5.93 3.28 -11.61
CA PHE A 554 -7.27 2.79 -11.96
C PHE A 554 -8.18 3.86 -12.59
N TYR A 555 -7.78 5.13 -12.57
CA TYR A 555 -8.55 6.20 -13.20
C TYR A 555 -8.60 6.09 -14.72
N THR A 556 -7.50 5.67 -15.35
CA THR A 556 -7.33 5.58 -16.80
C THR A 556 -7.75 4.24 -17.40
N VAL A 557 -8.09 3.27 -16.54
CA VAL A 557 -8.46 1.92 -16.97
C VAL A 557 -9.70 1.92 -17.83
N GLU A 558 -9.63 1.17 -18.93
CA GLU A 558 -10.76 0.96 -19.82
C GLU A 558 -11.03 -0.52 -20.07
N PRO A 559 -12.30 -0.92 -20.24
CA PRO A 559 -12.62 -2.28 -20.66
C PRO A 559 -12.11 -2.53 -22.05
N VAL A 560 -11.42 -3.65 -22.27
CA VAL A 560 -11.05 -4.10 -23.61
C VAL A 560 -12.33 -4.29 -24.43
N SER A 561 -12.53 -3.46 -25.46
CA SER A 561 -13.63 -3.61 -26.38
C SER A 561 -13.46 -4.93 -27.12
N GLY A 562 -14.24 -5.95 -26.75
CA GLY A 562 -14.34 -7.15 -27.56
C GLY A 562 -14.71 -6.73 -28.96
N GLU A 563 -13.85 -6.95 -29.96
CA GLU A 563 -14.30 -6.99 -31.34
C GLU A 563 -15.46 -7.98 -31.35
N SER A 564 -16.65 -7.50 -31.66
CA SER A 564 -17.78 -8.35 -32.06
C SER A 564 -17.45 -8.98 -33.41
N GLY A 565 -16.36 -9.73 -33.42
CA GLY A 565 -15.82 -10.53 -34.51
C GLY A 565 -16.36 -11.93 -34.43
N GLY A 566 -17.51 -12.07 -34.96
CA GLY A 566 -17.85 -13.26 -35.72
C GLY A 566 -18.18 -14.55 -34.97
N GLU A 567 -19.41 -14.96 -35.19
CA GLU A 567 -19.92 -16.31 -35.00
C GLU A 567 -20.09 -16.77 -33.54
N SER A 568 -21.23 -16.37 -32.97
CA SER A 568 -21.88 -17.16 -31.94
C SER A 568 -22.09 -18.61 -32.50
N GLY A 569 -21.09 -19.44 -32.35
CA GLY A 569 -21.25 -20.88 -32.33
C GLY A 569 -22.07 -21.28 -31.12
N GLY A 570 -23.30 -20.80 -31.03
CA GLY A 570 -24.26 -21.30 -30.09
C GLY A 570 -24.32 -22.80 -30.25
N LEU A 571 -23.96 -23.55 -29.22
CA LEU A 571 -24.21 -24.98 -29.12
C LEU A 571 -25.70 -25.17 -29.41
N GLY A 572 -26.03 -25.65 -30.61
CA GLY A 572 -27.41 -25.84 -31.00
C GLY A 572 -28.13 -26.67 -29.97
N THR A 573 -29.43 -26.48 -29.87
CA THR A 573 -30.33 -27.16 -28.90
C THR A 573 -30.12 -28.67 -28.80
N GLY A 574 -29.46 -29.30 -29.81
CA GLY A 574 -29.02 -30.70 -29.77
C GLY A 574 -27.87 -31.00 -28.79
N ALA A 575 -26.99 -30.03 -28.47
CA ALA A 575 -25.88 -30.26 -27.51
C ALA A 575 -26.37 -30.32 -26.06
N TRP A 576 -27.38 -29.51 -25.72
CA TRP A 576 -28.00 -29.56 -24.38
C TRP A 576 -28.76 -30.87 -24.12
N ILE A 577 -29.37 -31.46 -25.15
CA ILE A 577 -30.02 -32.79 -25.07
C ILE A 577 -28.96 -33.88 -24.87
N GLY A 578 -27.78 -33.79 -25.50
CA GLY A 578 -26.69 -34.73 -25.34
C GLY A 578 -26.09 -34.71 -23.90
N ILE A 579 -25.90 -33.54 -23.31
CA ILE A 579 -25.40 -33.39 -21.96
C ILE A 579 -26.42 -33.89 -20.92
N GLY A 580 -27.70 -33.58 -21.12
CA GLY A 580 -28.78 -34.07 -20.23
C GLY A 580 -28.88 -35.62 -20.27
N ILE A 581 -28.70 -36.26 -21.40
CA ILE A 581 -28.74 -37.74 -21.54
C ILE A 581 -27.49 -38.38 -20.92
N ALA A 582 -26.31 -37.75 -21.05
CA ALA A 582 -25.08 -38.25 -20.44
C ALA A 582 -25.13 -38.20 -18.88
N VAL A 583 -25.71 -37.14 -18.30
CA VAL A 583 -25.90 -37.01 -16.85
C VAL A 583 -26.91 -38.04 -16.32
N LEU A 584 -28.02 -38.26 -17.05
CA LEU A 584 -29.01 -39.29 -16.66
C LEU A 584 -28.46 -40.72 -16.78
N ALA A 585 -27.64 -41.02 -17.79
CA ALA A 585 -26.95 -42.30 -17.90
C ALA A 585 -25.91 -42.53 -16.81
N GLY A 586 -25.16 -41.47 -16.41
CA GLY A 586 -24.20 -41.53 -15.30
C GLY A 586 -24.88 -41.81 -13.96
N VAL A 587 -25.99 -41.13 -13.67
CA VAL A 587 -26.77 -41.36 -12.44
C VAL A 587 -27.38 -42.78 -12.42
N GLY A 588 -27.87 -43.28 -13.59
CA GLY A 588 -28.38 -44.64 -13.70
C GLY A 588 -27.34 -45.72 -13.41
N VAL A 589 -26.10 -45.54 -13.91
CA VAL A 589 -24.98 -46.48 -13.62
C VAL A 589 -24.58 -46.47 -12.15
N VAL A 590 -24.56 -45.33 -11.49
CA VAL A 590 -24.25 -45.24 -10.04
C VAL A 590 -25.34 -45.88 -9.20
N ILE A 591 -26.61 -45.67 -9.52
CA ILE A 591 -27.74 -46.33 -8.82
C ILE A 591 -27.70 -47.84 -9.03
N PHE A 592 -27.42 -48.30 -10.26
CA PHE A 592 -27.30 -49.74 -10.54
C PHE A 592 -26.10 -50.40 -9.83
N ALA A 593 -24.98 -49.70 -9.71
CA ALA A 593 -23.81 -50.16 -8.96
C ALA A 593 -24.07 -50.24 -7.45
N LEU A 594 -24.80 -49.29 -6.90
CA LEU A 594 -25.15 -49.24 -5.46
C LEU A 594 -26.20 -50.30 -5.10
N THR A 595 -27.16 -50.58 -5.98
CA THR A 595 -28.16 -51.63 -5.74
C THR A 595 -27.56 -53.04 -5.86
N ARG A 596 -26.56 -53.25 -6.75
CA ARG A 596 -25.84 -54.53 -6.84
C ARG A 596 -24.95 -54.84 -5.61
N ARG A 597 -24.41 -53.81 -4.95
CA ARG A 597 -23.62 -53.97 -3.74
C ARG A 597 -24.46 -54.41 -2.54
N LYS A 598 -25.72 -53.91 -2.41
CA LYS A 598 -26.63 -54.32 -1.35
C LYS A 598 -27.13 -55.76 -1.47
N SER A 599 -27.17 -56.34 -2.66
CA SER A 599 -27.60 -57.75 -2.83
C SER A 599 -26.45 -58.76 -2.67
N ALA A 600 -25.21 -58.32 -2.47
CA ALA A 600 -24.07 -59.21 -2.19
C ALA A 600 -23.79 -59.36 -0.69
N ASP A 601 -24.22 -58.41 0.16
CA ASP A 601 -24.02 -58.45 1.61
C ASP A 601 -25.11 -59.28 2.36
N ASP A 602 -26.23 -59.62 1.70
CA ASP A 602 -27.29 -60.47 2.32
C ASP A 602 -27.10 -61.98 2.08
N ARG A 603 -25.92 -62.42 1.64
CA ARG A 603 -25.60 -63.85 1.43
C ARG A 603 -24.19 -64.24 1.93
N ALA A 604 -23.85 -63.80 3.15
CA ALA A 604 -22.72 -64.38 3.90
C ALA A 604 -23.08 -64.60 5.37
#